data_2c1d764decf57c035b189b8371515edb
#
_entry.id   2c1d764decf57c035b189b8371515edb
#
_cell.length_a   1.000
_cell.length_b   1.000
_cell.length_c   1.000
_cell.angle_alpha   90.00
_cell.angle_beta   90.00
_cell.angle_gamma   90.00
#
_symmetry.space_group_name_H-M   'P 1'
#
loop_
_entity.id
_entity.type
_entity.pdbx_description
1 polymer ?
#
loop_
_entity_poly.entity_id
_entity_poly.type
_entity_poly.pdbx_seq_one_letter_code
_entity_poly.pdbx_strand_id
1 'polypeptide(L)'
;MTRFVKSVLICLTLAFGGQSVATLPAAADIGDADRDALNKMFEAYIRANPEVVREALLALAKREADAALTAALRTLHDDSGDPFIGNPDASIVIYEFSDYNCGYCKRVFTPLQQLLAEDDDVKLVLKEFPILNQASILAAQAAVAAQAQGVFPDFHVAMMTARGAVTMDSIMAAAGEAGADLDRLQADMNSAKVAMIIERTRAAAQQLKISGTPGLVIGTQVIPGAVGIDEMRQIIAATRAENG
;
A
#
# COMPACT_ATOMS: atom_id res chain seq x y z
N MET A 1 -59.41 3.66 58.27
CA MET A 1 -59.00 4.80 59.12
C MET A 1 -58.20 5.77 58.25
N THR A 2 -58.85 6.86 58.02
CA THR A 2 -58.53 7.97 57.14
C THR A 2 -57.44 8.86 57.70
N ARG A 3 -56.43 9.25 56.89
CA ARG A 3 -55.70 10.49 57.18
C ARG A 3 -55.36 11.22 55.90
N PHE A 4 -56.02 12.33 55.69
CA PHE A 4 -55.76 13.41 54.75
C PHE A 4 -54.39 14.06 55.00
N VAL A 5 -53.58 14.25 53.96
CA VAL A 5 -52.47 15.20 54.00
C VAL A 5 -52.69 16.18 52.84
N LYS A 6 -52.85 17.46 53.29
CA LYS A 6 -53.06 18.61 52.42
C LYS A 6 -51.79 18.96 51.66
N SER A 7 -51.89 18.99 50.34
CA SER A 7 -50.82 19.54 49.47
C SER A 7 -50.92 21.06 49.46
N VAL A 8 -49.85 21.72 49.90
CA VAL A 8 -49.63 23.15 49.74
C VAL A 8 -48.98 23.38 48.39
N LEU A 9 -49.69 24.07 47.48
CA LEU A 9 -49.21 24.48 46.16
C LEU A 9 -48.38 25.78 46.34
N ILE A 10 -47.06 25.71 46.23
CA ILE A 10 -46.20 26.89 46.16
C ILE A 10 -46.01 27.22 44.66
N CYS A 11 -46.69 28.32 44.22
CA CYS A 11 -46.42 28.92 42.91
C CYS A 11 -45.05 29.62 42.93
N LEU A 12 -44.05 29.01 42.27
CA LEU A 12 -42.79 29.64 42.01
C LEU A 12 -42.86 30.32 40.64
N THR A 13 -43.02 31.63 40.60
CA THR A 13 -42.91 32.44 39.37
C THR A 13 -41.46 32.59 38.98
N LEU A 14 -41.01 31.77 38.02
CA LEU A 14 -39.75 31.95 37.34
C LEU A 14 -39.85 33.11 36.34
N ALA A 15 -39.21 34.23 36.67
CA ALA A 15 -38.99 35.33 35.74
C ALA A 15 -38.02 34.85 34.64
N PHE A 16 -38.53 34.57 33.44
CA PHE A 16 -37.71 34.37 32.27
C PHE A 16 -37.09 35.70 31.84
N GLY A 17 -35.82 35.89 32.19
CA GLY A 17 -34.98 36.96 31.61
C GLY A 17 -34.84 36.71 30.12
N GLY A 18 -35.36 37.63 29.29
CA GLY A 18 -35.23 37.59 27.85
C GLY A 18 -33.76 37.58 27.41
N GLN A 19 -33.23 36.45 27.04
CA GLN A 19 -31.99 36.36 26.26
C GLN A 19 -32.32 36.82 24.83
N SER A 20 -31.83 38.00 24.45
CA SER A 20 -31.81 38.45 23.07
C SER A 20 -30.94 37.48 22.27
N VAL A 21 -31.56 36.59 21.56
CA VAL A 21 -30.87 35.79 20.52
C VAL A 21 -30.41 36.79 19.47
N ALA A 22 -29.10 37.06 19.43
CA ALA A 22 -28.51 37.83 18.35
C ALA A 22 -28.73 37.01 17.05
N THR A 23 -29.71 37.44 16.26
CA THR A 23 -29.88 36.90 14.90
C THR A 23 -28.63 37.27 14.12
N LEU A 24 -27.85 36.26 13.72
CA LEU A 24 -26.78 36.41 12.70
C LEU A 24 -27.43 37.07 11.49
N PRO A 25 -26.77 38.11 10.89
CA PRO A 25 -27.30 38.73 9.70
C PRO A 25 -27.51 37.65 8.65
N ALA A 26 -28.72 37.55 8.10
CA ALA A 26 -29.00 36.69 6.96
C ALA A 26 -28.00 37.03 5.86
N ALA A 27 -27.41 36.01 5.27
CA ALA A 27 -26.51 36.17 4.11
C ALA A 27 -27.22 37.12 3.15
N ALA A 28 -26.59 38.25 2.84
CA ALA A 28 -27.18 39.25 1.95
C ALA A 28 -27.53 38.55 0.62
N ASP A 29 -28.79 38.59 0.26
CA ASP A 29 -29.24 38.01 -1.01
C ASP A 29 -28.65 38.88 -2.14
N ILE A 30 -27.66 38.33 -2.86
CA ILE A 30 -27.00 39.00 -3.97
C ILE A 30 -27.99 39.01 -5.11
N GLY A 31 -28.47 40.20 -5.49
CA GLY A 31 -29.39 40.37 -6.59
C GLY A 31 -28.84 39.87 -7.94
N ASP A 32 -29.72 39.52 -8.89
CA ASP A 32 -29.32 38.95 -10.17
C ASP A 32 -28.34 39.82 -10.94
N ALA A 33 -28.51 41.17 -10.91
CA ALA A 33 -27.60 42.13 -11.54
C ALA A 33 -26.19 42.11 -10.93
N ASP A 34 -26.10 41.91 -9.61
CA ASP A 34 -24.81 41.80 -8.90
C ASP A 34 -24.12 40.47 -9.21
N ARG A 35 -24.90 39.39 -9.33
CA ARG A 35 -24.39 38.07 -9.78
C ARG A 35 -23.79 38.13 -11.16
N ASP A 36 -24.48 38.79 -12.11
CA ASP A 36 -23.99 38.96 -13.46
C ASP A 36 -22.71 39.82 -13.52
N ALA A 37 -22.63 40.86 -12.73
CA ALA A 37 -21.44 41.71 -12.62
C ALA A 37 -20.25 40.89 -12.04
N LEU A 38 -20.48 40.12 -10.99
CA LEU A 38 -19.47 39.22 -10.38
C LEU A 38 -18.99 38.15 -11.38
N ASN A 39 -19.90 37.51 -12.10
CA ASN A 39 -19.54 36.52 -13.12
C ASN A 39 -18.65 37.09 -14.22
N LYS A 40 -18.97 38.27 -14.73
CA LYS A 40 -18.13 38.98 -15.73
C LYS A 40 -16.75 39.33 -15.16
N MET A 41 -16.70 39.76 -13.90
CA MET A 41 -15.44 40.08 -13.23
C MET A 41 -14.57 38.81 -13.03
N PHE A 42 -15.15 37.70 -12.60
CA PHE A 42 -14.43 36.41 -12.48
C PHE A 42 -13.96 35.91 -13.84
N GLU A 43 -14.79 35.97 -14.87
CA GLU A 43 -14.39 35.57 -16.22
C GLU A 43 -13.22 36.42 -16.74
N ALA A 44 -13.29 37.72 -16.56
CA ALA A 44 -12.21 38.64 -16.97
C ALA A 44 -10.92 38.38 -16.17
N TYR A 45 -11.04 38.13 -14.85
CA TYR A 45 -9.89 37.79 -13.99
C TYR A 45 -9.22 36.50 -14.44
N ILE A 46 -10.00 35.41 -14.63
CA ILE A 46 -9.46 34.14 -15.09
C ILE A 46 -8.80 34.25 -16.47
N ARG A 47 -9.39 34.99 -17.39
CA ARG A 47 -8.80 35.23 -18.73
C ARG A 47 -7.50 36.03 -18.66
N ALA A 48 -7.41 36.97 -17.72
CA ALA A 48 -6.21 37.78 -17.52
C ALA A 48 -5.11 37.02 -16.74
N ASN A 49 -5.48 36.02 -15.95
CA ASN A 49 -4.57 35.28 -15.08
C ASN A 49 -4.75 33.74 -15.24
N PRO A 50 -4.44 33.20 -16.46
CA PRO A 50 -4.64 31.75 -16.72
C PRO A 50 -3.78 30.84 -15.85
N GLU A 51 -2.69 31.36 -15.26
CA GLU A 51 -1.84 30.65 -14.32
C GLU A 51 -2.60 30.20 -13.07
N VAL A 52 -3.59 30.93 -12.59
CA VAL A 52 -4.41 30.56 -11.42
C VAL A 52 -5.15 29.25 -11.68
N VAL A 53 -5.72 29.09 -12.88
CA VAL A 53 -6.38 27.83 -13.27
C VAL A 53 -5.37 26.70 -13.38
N ARG A 54 -4.22 26.95 -14.00
CA ARG A 54 -3.15 25.95 -14.12
C ARG A 54 -2.67 25.50 -12.74
N GLU A 55 -2.40 26.41 -11.81
CA GLU A 55 -1.97 26.10 -10.44
C GLU A 55 -3.02 25.30 -9.68
N ALA A 56 -4.29 25.68 -9.80
CA ALA A 56 -5.40 24.96 -9.19
C ALA A 56 -5.51 23.52 -9.72
N LEU A 57 -5.38 23.33 -11.06
CA LEU A 57 -5.40 22.00 -11.68
C LEU A 57 -4.19 21.14 -11.25
N LEU A 58 -2.99 21.74 -11.18
CA LEU A 58 -1.81 21.03 -10.69
C LEU A 58 -1.95 20.62 -9.21
N ALA A 59 -2.49 21.52 -8.38
CA ALA A 59 -2.74 21.21 -6.96
C ALA A 59 -3.81 20.11 -6.78
N LEU A 60 -4.84 20.09 -7.64
CA LEU A 60 -5.85 19.03 -7.65
C LEU A 60 -5.23 17.70 -8.07
N ALA A 61 -4.53 17.67 -9.21
CA ALA A 61 -3.85 16.48 -9.72
C ALA A 61 -2.87 15.89 -8.70
N LYS A 62 -2.12 16.75 -7.99
CA LYS A 62 -1.23 16.29 -6.92
C LYS A 62 -2.02 15.62 -5.79
N ARG A 63 -3.11 16.24 -5.30
CA ARG A 63 -3.94 15.65 -4.23
C ARG A 63 -4.53 14.31 -4.64
N GLU A 64 -5.00 14.19 -5.88
CA GLU A 64 -5.54 12.94 -6.42
C GLU A 64 -4.45 11.85 -6.51
N ALA A 65 -3.24 12.22 -6.95
CA ALA A 65 -2.09 11.31 -7.01
C ALA A 65 -1.67 10.84 -5.60
N ASP A 66 -1.58 11.76 -4.63
CA ASP A 66 -1.23 11.44 -3.23
C ASP A 66 -2.29 10.51 -2.60
N ALA A 67 -3.58 10.77 -2.85
CA ALA A 67 -4.67 9.93 -2.36
C ALA A 67 -4.64 8.54 -3.01
N ALA A 68 -4.38 8.45 -4.30
CA ALA A 68 -4.25 7.18 -5.02
C ALA A 68 -3.05 6.37 -4.52
N LEU A 69 -1.90 7.00 -4.31
CA LEU A 69 -0.72 6.36 -3.73
C LEU A 69 -1.02 5.83 -2.32
N THR A 70 -1.65 6.63 -1.46
CA THR A 70 -2.04 6.21 -0.11
C THR A 70 -2.97 5.00 -0.14
N ALA A 71 -3.94 4.97 -1.04
CA ALA A 71 -4.83 3.82 -1.21
C ALA A 71 -4.08 2.58 -1.71
N ALA A 72 -3.17 2.74 -2.66
CA ALA A 72 -2.34 1.66 -3.19
C ALA A 72 -1.41 1.06 -2.12
N LEU A 73 -0.79 1.90 -1.28
CA LEU A 73 0.05 1.46 -0.18
C LEU A 73 -0.74 0.68 0.88
N ARG A 74 -2.00 1.05 1.16
CA ARG A 74 -2.86 0.25 2.04
C ARG A 74 -3.11 -1.15 1.49
N THR A 75 -3.33 -1.28 0.17
CA THR A 75 -3.49 -2.59 -0.49
C THR A 75 -2.18 -3.39 -0.45
N LEU A 76 -1.04 -2.71 -0.60
CA LEU A 76 0.28 -3.33 -0.54
C LEU A 76 0.60 -3.87 0.86
N HIS A 77 0.25 -3.12 1.91
CA HIS A 77 0.48 -3.48 3.31
C HIS A 77 -0.42 -4.64 3.80
N ASP A 78 -1.47 -5.01 3.07
CA ASP A 78 -2.13 -6.29 3.28
C ASP A 78 -1.24 -7.40 2.70
N ASP A 79 -0.23 -7.79 3.48
CA ASP A 79 0.78 -8.78 3.11
C ASP A 79 0.53 -10.17 3.77
N SER A 80 -0.66 -10.37 4.32
CA SER A 80 -1.02 -11.63 4.98
C SER A 80 -0.85 -12.84 4.05
N GLY A 81 0.12 -13.69 4.40
CA GLY A 81 0.47 -14.89 3.64
C GLY A 81 1.42 -14.65 2.46
N ASP A 82 1.82 -13.42 2.19
CA ASP A 82 2.91 -13.16 1.25
C ASP A 82 4.23 -13.74 1.79
N PRO A 83 5.09 -14.27 0.93
CA PRO A 83 6.41 -14.71 1.32
C PRO A 83 7.28 -13.55 1.83
N PHE A 84 8.06 -13.80 2.89
CA PHE A 84 8.98 -12.78 3.42
C PHE A 84 10.28 -13.37 3.97
N ILE A 85 11.29 -12.50 4.06
CA ILE A 85 12.62 -12.80 4.64
C ILE A 85 12.97 -11.66 5.60
N GLY A 86 13.67 -11.99 6.69
CA GLY A 86 14.11 -11.06 7.72
C GLY A 86 13.21 -11.04 8.94
N ASN A 87 13.36 -10.00 9.75
CA ASN A 87 12.63 -9.86 11.01
C ASN A 87 11.14 -9.54 10.74
N PRO A 88 10.19 -10.38 11.20
CA PRO A 88 8.75 -10.10 11.01
C PRO A 88 8.30 -8.78 11.65
N ASP A 89 8.99 -8.33 12.71
CA ASP A 89 8.65 -7.12 13.48
C ASP A 89 9.49 -5.89 13.06
N ALA A 90 10.22 -5.98 11.93
CA ALA A 90 11.03 -4.87 11.41
C ALA A 90 10.19 -3.62 11.11
N SER A 91 10.73 -2.45 11.46
CA SER A 91 10.06 -1.17 11.21
C SER A 91 10.12 -0.74 9.73
N ILE A 92 11.09 -1.25 8.98
CA ILE A 92 11.25 -1.00 7.56
C ILE A 92 10.84 -2.24 6.77
N VAL A 93 9.87 -2.07 5.88
CA VAL A 93 9.44 -3.12 4.97
C VAL A 93 9.81 -2.73 3.54
N ILE A 94 10.55 -3.61 2.87
CA ILE A 94 10.81 -3.55 1.44
C ILE A 94 9.85 -4.52 0.77
N TYR A 95 9.03 -4.05 -0.16
CA TYR A 95 8.22 -4.91 -1.01
C TYR A 95 8.90 -5.05 -2.36
N GLU A 96 9.18 -6.29 -2.79
CA GLU A 96 9.72 -6.59 -4.12
C GLU A 96 8.66 -7.31 -4.96
N PHE A 97 8.21 -6.68 -6.03
CA PHE A 97 7.44 -7.34 -7.10
C PHE A 97 8.41 -8.12 -7.97
N SER A 98 8.40 -9.43 -7.83
CA SER A 98 9.44 -10.31 -8.34
C SER A 98 8.89 -11.43 -9.23
N ASP A 99 9.76 -11.94 -10.12
CA ASP A 99 9.51 -13.09 -10.98
C ASP A 99 10.79 -13.94 -11.10
N TYR A 100 10.70 -15.22 -10.81
CA TYR A 100 11.86 -16.12 -10.79
C TYR A 100 12.55 -16.33 -12.15
N ASN A 101 11.87 -16.00 -13.26
CA ASN A 101 12.45 -15.97 -14.59
C ASN A 101 13.09 -14.63 -14.96
N CYS A 102 12.99 -13.62 -14.09
CA CYS A 102 13.53 -12.29 -14.33
C CYS A 102 15.02 -12.21 -14.00
N GLY A 103 15.86 -11.99 -15.02
CA GLY A 103 17.31 -11.81 -14.80
C GLY A 103 17.67 -10.56 -13.97
N TYR A 104 16.82 -9.53 -13.99
CA TYR A 104 17.00 -8.33 -13.14
C TYR A 104 16.66 -8.59 -11.67
N CYS A 105 15.65 -9.43 -11.39
CA CYS A 105 15.34 -9.90 -10.04
C CYS A 105 16.51 -10.71 -9.47
N LYS A 106 17.10 -11.61 -10.27
CA LYS A 106 18.32 -12.33 -9.87
C LYS A 106 19.52 -11.41 -9.58
N ARG A 107 19.60 -10.24 -10.23
CA ARG A 107 20.65 -9.26 -9.97
C ARG A 107 20.43 -8.46 -8.69
N VAL A 108 19.20 -8.11 -8.36
CA VAL A 108 18.89 -7.36 -7.14
C VAL A 108 18.89 -8.26 -5.90
N PHE A 109 18.78 -9.57 -6.08
CA PHE A 109 18.79 -10.56 -5.01
C PHE A 109 20.02 -10.45 -4.10
N THR A 110 21.23 -10.40 -4.65
CA THR A 110 22.45 -10.29 -3.84
C THR A 110 22.53 -9.00 -3.00
N PRO A 111 22.28 -7.80 -3.56
CA PRO A 111 22.11 -6.58 -2.77
C PRO A 111 21.08 -6.66 -1.65
N LEU A 112 19.92 -7.27 -1.93
CA LEU A 112 18.88 -7.43 -0.91
C LEU A 112 19.29 -8.39 0.22
N GLN A 113 19.94 -9.51 -0.11
CA GLN A 113 20.47 -10.42 0.89
C GLN A 113 21.54 -9.76 1.76
N GLN A 114 22.42 -8.95 1.16
CA GLN A 114 23.42 -8.19 1.90
C GLN A 114 22.75 -7.20 2.86
N LEU A 115 21.75 -6.47 2.39
CA LEU A 115 21.01 -5.50 3.19
C LEU A 115 20.32 -6.16 4.40
N LEU A 116 19.66 -7.29 4.20
CA LEU A 116 19.02 -8.06 5.27
C LEU A 116 20.03 -8.62 6.30
N ALA A 117 21.25 -8.91 5.86
CA ALA A 117 22.31 -9.38 6.75
C ALA A 117 22.97 -8.23 7.57
N GLU A 118 22.90 -7.01 7.07
CA GLU A 118 23.47 -5.82 7.72
C GLU A 118 22.50 -5.11 8.67
N ASP A 119 21.18 -5.31 8.50
CA ASP A 119 20.14 -4.51 9.13
C ASP A 119 18.95 -5.36 9.57
N ASP A 120 18.95 -5.74 10.85
CA ASP A 120 17.90 -6.59 11.46
C ASP A 120 16.53 -5.86 11.55
N ASP A 121 16.49 -4.55 11.31
CA ASP A 121 15.25 -3.76 11.29
C ASP A 121 14.70 -3.58 9.86
N VAL A 122 15.06 -4.51 8.97
CA VAL A 122 14.53 -4.59 7.60
C VAL A 122 13.85 -5.94 7.39
N LYS A 123 12.65 -5.90 6.79
CA LYS A 123 11.89 -7.05 6.29
C LYS A 123 11.73 -6.93 4.78
N LEU A 124 12.02 -7.99 4.04
CA LEU A 124 11.73 -8.11 2.61
C LEU A 124 10.48 -8.94 2.41
N VAL A 125 9.43 -8.36 1.85
CA VAL A 125 8.20 -9.06 1.45
C VAL A 125 8.22 -9.26 -0.06
N LEU A 126 8.11 -10.52 -0.50
CA LEU A 126 8.07 -10.87 -1.91
C LEU A 126 6.61 -10.80 -2.39
N LYS A 127 6.35 -9.84 -3.25
CA LYS A 127 5.10 -9.75 -4.01
C LYS A 127 5.28 -10.56 -5.29
N GLU A 128 4.84 -11.81 -5.26
CA GLU A 128 4.95 -12.73 -6.38
C GLU A 128 4.18 -12.19 -7.60
N PHE A 129 4.92 -11.71 -8.60
CA PHE A 129 4.39 -11.02 -9.78
C PHE A 129 4.78 -11.76 -11.07
N PRO A 130 4.21 -12.95 -11.31
CA PRO A 130 4.57 -13.82 -12.44
C PRO A 130 4.00 -13.28 -13.75
N ILE A 131 4.79 -12.48 -14.48
CA ILE A 131 4.37 -11.82 -15.72
C ILE A 131 5.11 -12.30 -16.96
N LEU A 132 6.18 -13.09 -16.80
CA LEU A 132 7.05 -13.42 -17.93
C LEU A 132 6.59 -14.66 -18.71
N ASN A 133 6.22 -15.74 -18.02
CA ASN A 133 5.77 -16.98 -18.68
C ASN A 133 5.00 -17.92 -17.73
N GLN A 134 4.57 -19.09 -18.23
CA GLN A 134 3.83 -20.06 -17.43
C GLN A 134 4.65 -20.64 -16.27
N ALA A 135 5.96 -20.85 -16.44
CA ALA A 135 6.82 -21.35 -15.36
C ALA A 135 6.97 -20.34 -14.23
N SER A 136 6.87 -19.03 -14.53
CA SER A 136 6.80 -17.98 -13.51
C SER A 136 5.60 -18.16 -12.59
N ILE A 137 4.44 -18.51 -13.14
CA ILE A 137 3.22 -18.74 -12.35
C ILE A 137 3.41 -19.94 -11.41
N LEU A 138 3.98 -21.03 -11.88
CA LEU A 138 4.27 -22.21 -11.08
C LEU A 138 5.26 -21.90 -9.95
N ALA A 139 6.33 -21.14 -10.25
CA ALA A 139 7.31 -20.75 -9.26
C ALA A 139 6.71 -19.82 -8.18
N ALA A 140 5.89 -18.85 -8.56
CA ALA A 140 5.18 -17.97 -7.65
C ALA A 140 4.22 -18.76 -6.73
N GLN A 141 3.48 -19.73 -7.29
CA GLN A 141 2.61 -20.59 -6.51
C GLN A 141 3.40 -21.42 -5.48
N ALA A 142 4.56 -21.95 -5.89
CA ALA A 142 5.42 -22.71 -5.00
C ALA A 142 6.03 -21.83 -3.89
N ALA A 143 6.42 -20.60 -4.19
CA ALA A 143 6.93 -19.63 -3.22
C ALA A 143 5.91 -19.37 -2.11
N VAL A 144 4.66 -19.06 -2.47
CA VAL A 144 3.58 -18.85 -1.49
C VAL A 144 3.28 -20.12 -0.69
N ALA A 145 3.32 -21.29 -1.31
CA ALA A 145 3.14 -22.56 -0.63
C ALA A 145 4.31 -22.90 0.32
N ALA A 146 5.57 -22.58 -0.09
CA ALA A 146 6.76 -22.73 0.75
C ALA A 146 6.70 -21.82 2.00
N GLN A 147 6.18 -20.58 1.85
CA GLN A 147 5.91 -19.69 2.98
C GLN A 147 4.96 -20.32 4.00
N ALA A 148 3.91 -20.98 3.54
CA ALA A 148 2.94 -21.66 4.42
C ALA A 148 3.55 -22.86 5.19
N GLN A 149 4.71 -23.33 4.76
CA GLN A 149 5.49 -24.38 5.44
C GLN A 149 6.68 -23.82 6.24
N GLY A 150 6.94 -22.50 6.17
CA GLY A 150 8.06 -21.86 6.89
C GLY A 150 9.43 -22.10 6.24
N VAL A 151 9.49 -22.61 5.01
CA VAL A 151 10.73 -22.92 4.28
C VAL A 151 11.02 -21.95 3.13
N PHE A 152 10.25 -20.87 3.04
CA PHE A 152 10.37 -19.91 1.94
C PHE A 152 11.76 -19.28 1.82
N PRO A 153 12.46 -18.85 2.88
CA PRO A 153 13.77 -18.21 2.73
C PRO A 153 14.77 -19.10 1.97
N ASP A 154 14.86 -20.37 2.32
CA ASP A 154 15.78 -21.32 1.66
C ASP A 154 15.31 -21.66 0.24
N PHE A 155 14.00 -21.84 0.04
CA PHE A 155 13.41 -21.99 -1.29
C PHE A 155 13.75 -20.81 -2.20
N HIS A 156 13.60 -19.58 -1.71
CA HIS A 156 13.88 -18.37 -2.47
C HIS A 156 15.36 -18.29 -2.88
N VAL A 157 16.29 -18.58 -1.95
CA VAL A 157 17.72 -18.64 -2.23
C VAL A 157 18.00 -19.67 -3.33
N ALA A 158 17.49 -20.89 -3.19
CA ALA A 158 17.67 -21.95 -4.20
C ALA A 158 17.17 -21.53 -5.58
N MET A 159 15.97 -20.93 -5.66
CA MET A 159 15.39 -20.48 -6.92
C MET A 159 16.14 -19.31 -7.56
N MET A 160 16.58 -18.32 -6.76
CA MET A 160 17.29 -17.14 -7.26
C MET A 160 18.72 -17.44 -7.70
N THR A 161 19.38 -18.43 -7.08
CA THR A 161 20.74 -18.86 -7.43
C THR A 161 20.77 -19.95 -8.50
N ALA A 162 19.65 -20.61 -8.77
CA ALA A 162 19.54 -21.65 -9.77
C ALA A 162 19.95 -21.14 -11.16
N ARG A 163 20.71 -21.99 -11.88
CA ARG A 163 21.10 -21.77 -13.27
C ARG A 163 20.18 -22.57 -14.20
N GLY A 164 19.87 -22.01 -15.34
CA GLY A 164 19.03 -22.67 -16.33
C GLY A 164 17.57 -22.21 -16.30
N ALA A 165 16.72 -22.94 -16.99
CA ALA A 165 15.29 -22.62 -17.10
C ALA A 165 14.55 -23.01 -15.81
N VAL A 166 13.60 -22.17 -15.39
CA VAL A 166 12.63 -22.52 -14.35
C VAL A 166 11.64 -23.53 -14.94
N THR A 167 11.57 -24.71 -14.33
CA THR A 167 10.66 -25.80 -14.69
C THR A 167 10.02 -26.37 -13.43
N MET A 168 8.97 -27.19 -13.57
CA MET A 168 8.38 -27.87 -12.41
C MET A 168 9.43 -28.70 -11.67
N ASP A 169 10.30 -29.41 -12.39
CA ASP A 169 11.34 -30.22 -11.77
C ASP A 169 12.33 -29.37 -10.95
N SER A 170 12.76 -28.22 -11.49
CA SER A 170 13.66 -27.32 -10.77
C SER A 170 12.98 -26.65 -9.57
N ILE A 171 11.68 -26.36 -9.65
CA ILE A 171 10.88 -25.83 -8.55
C ILE A 171 10.77 -26.87 -7.41
N MET A 172 10.44 -28.12 -7.77
CA MET A 172 10.31 -29.21 -6.79
C MET A 172 11.67 -29.57 -6.16
N ALA A 173 12.76 -29.52 -6.95
CA ALA A 173 14.10 -29.72 -6.41
C ALA A 173 14.47 -28.62 -5.40
N ALA A 174 14.26 -27.35 -5.72
CA ALA A 174 14.51 -26.23 -4.82
C ALA A 174 13.66 -26.32 -3.53
N ALA A 175 12.40 -26.75 -3.65
CA ALA A 175 11.53 -26.95 -2.49
C ALA A 175 12.01 -28.12 -1.61
N GLY A 176 12.47 -29.21 -2.22
CA GLY A 176 13.05 -30.34 -1.50
C GLY A 176 14.35 -29.99 -0.79
N GLU A 177 15.23 -29.22 -1.42
CA GLU A 177 16.46 -28.68 -0.81
C GLU A 177 16.15 -27.77 0.38
N ALA A 178 15.08 -26.98 0.29
CA ALA A 178 14.59 -26.13 1.37
C ALA A 178 13.90 -26.93 2.52
N GLY A 179 13.68 -28.23 2.35
CA GLY A 179 13.04 -29.09 3.36
C GLY A 179 11.51 -29.06 3.33
N ALA A 180 10.90 -28.68 2.22
CA ALA A 180 9.44 -28.71 2.07
C ALA A 180 8.91 -30.16 2.03
N ASP A 181 7.71 -30.34 2.58
CA ASP A 181 6.85 -31.49 2.24
C ASP A 181 6.32 -31.26 0.82
N LEU A 182 6.81 -32.05 -0.13
CA LEU A 182 6.55 -31.86 -1.55
C LEU A 182 5.10 -32.19 -1.94
N ASP A 183 4.49 -33.18 -1.31
CA ASP A 183 3.09 -33.55 -1.55
C ASP A 183 2.17 -32.41 -1.09
N ARG A 184 2.42 -31.87 0.10
CA ARG A 184 1.72 -30.71 0.64
C ARG A 184 1.96 -29.47 -0.21
N LEU A 185 3.21 -29.21 -0.62
CA LEU A 185 3.56 -28.07 -1.49
C LEU A 185 2.72 -28.11 -2.78
N GLN A 186 2.69 -29.26 -3.44
CA GLN A 186 1.95 -29.45 -4.69
C GLN A 186 0.43 -29.26 -4.53
N ALA A 187 -0.11 -29.73 -3.41
CA ALA A 187 -1.51 -29.49 -3.07
C ALA A 187 -1.80 -27.99 -2.82
N ASP A 188 -0.95 -27.33 -2.02
CA ASP A 188 -1.10 -25.95 -1.62
C ASP A 188 -0.93 -24.97 -2.81
N MET A 189 -0.03 -25.26 -3.77
CA MET A 189 0.18 -24.48 -5.00
C MET A 189 -1.12 -24.24 -5.77
N ASN A 190 -2.02 -25.20 -5.77
CA ASN A 190 -3.31 -25.12 -6.48
C ASN A 190 -4.47 -24.60 -5.64
N SER A 191 -4.18 -24.13 -4.41
CA SER A 191 -5.21 -23.67 -3.49
C SER A 191 -5.77 -22.30 -3.88
N ALA A 192 -7.04 -22.06 -3.51
CA ALA A 192 -7.67 -20.74 -3.68
C ALA A 192 -6.92 -19.64 -2.90
N LYS A 193 -6.29 -19.99 -1.78
CA LYS A 193 -5.49 -19.06 -0.98
C LYS A 193 -4.28 -18.54 -1.75
N VAL A 194 -3.52 -19.43 -2.38
CA VAL A 194 -2.36 -19.07 -3.21
C VAL A 194 -2.78 -18.19 -4.40
N ALA A 195 -3.85 -18.59 -5.10
CA ALA A 195 -4.39 -17.79 -6.21
C ALA A 195 -4.79 -16.37 -5.75
N MET A 196 -5.45 -16.24 -4.60
CA MET A 196 -5.86 -14.95 -4.04
C MET A 196 -4.66 -14.05 -3.70
N ILE A 197 -3.57 -14.60 -3.14
CA ILE A 197 -2.36 -13.84 -2.82
C ILE A 197 -1.72 -13.29 -4.10
N ILE A 198 -1.59 -14.10 -5.16
CA ILE A 198 -1.03 -13.65 -6.43
C ILE A 198 -1.93 -12.60 -7.10
N GLU A 199 -3.25 -12.75 -7.05
CA GLU A 199 -4.18 -11.74 -7.58
C GLU A 199 -4.11 -10.43 -6.78
N ARG A 200 -3.97 -10.48 -5.47
CA ARG A 200 -3.74 -9.29 -4.63
C ARG A 200 -2.45 -8.57 -5.03
N THR A 201 -1.37 -9.30 -5.30
CA THR A 201 -0.13 -8.73 -5.85
C THR A 201 -0.37 -8.04 -7.19
N ARG A 202 -1.13 -8.63 -8.11
CA ARG A 202 -1.48 -8.00 -9.39
C ARG A 202 -2.27 -6.71 -9.21
N ALA A 203 -3.25 -6.72 -8.32
CA ALA A 203 -4.05 -5.53 -8.00
C ALA A 203 -3.18 -4.40 -7.42
N ALA A 204 -2.26 -4.72 -6.49
CA ALA A 204 -1.32 -3.76 -5.93
C ALA A 204 -0.37 -3.21 -7.00
N ALA A 205 0.19 -4.05 -7.87
CA ALA A 205 1.04 -3.64 -8.99
C ALA A 205 0.32 -2.65 -9.92
N GLN A 206 -0.94 -2.93 -10.26
CA GLN A 206 -1.75 -2.05 -11.10
C GLN A 206 -1.98 -0.68 -10.44
N GLN A 207 -2.33 -0.65 -9.16
CA GLN A 207 -2.55 0.59 -8.40
C GLN A 207 -1.27 1.42 -8.28
N LEU A 208 -0.12 0.77 -8.06
CA LEU A 208 1.20 1.38 -7.97
C LEU A 208 1.84 1.67 -9.34
N LYS A 209 1.17 1.32 -10.43
CA LYS A 209 1.67 1.45 -11.82
C LYS A 209 2.98 0.69 -12.06
N ILE A 210 3.19 -0.41 -11.34
CA ILE A 210 4.31 -1.33 -11.54
C ILE A 210 3.95 -2.27 -12.69
N SER A 211 4.69 -2.19 -13.80
CA SER A 211 4.43 -2.96 -15.03
C SER A 211 5.54 -3.95 -15.37
N GLY A 212 6.58 -4.04 -14.56
CA GLY A 212 7.73 -4.91 -14.77
C GLY A 212 8.38 -5.37 -13.48
N THR A 213 9.31 -6.31 -13.58
CA THR A 213 10.08 -6.86 -12.45
C THR A 213 11.59 -6.62 -12.62
N PRO A 214 12.32 -6.38 -11.51
CA PRO A 214 11.78 -6.10 -10.20
C PRO A 214 11.12 -4.73 -10.14
N GLY A 215 10.12 -4.59 -9.27
CA GLY A 215 9.62 -3.30 -8.80
C GLY A 215 9.76 -3.26 -7.29
N LEU A 216 10.38 -2.23 -6.73
CA LEU A 216 10.57 -2.11 -5.30
C LEU A 216 9.66 -1.02 -4.72
N VAL A 217 9.17 -1.24 -3.50
CA VAL A 217 8.50 -0.19 -2.71
C VAL A 217 9.14 -0.15 -1.33
N ILE A 218 9.63 1.03 -0.94
CA ILE A 218 10.25 1.29 0.36
C ILE A 218 9.63 2.57 0.91
N GLY A 219 8.94 2.47 2.05
CA GLY A 219 8.15 3.59 2.56
C GLY A 219 7.05 3.99 1.56
N THR A 220 7.10 5.22 1.08
CA THR A 220 6.19 5.76 0.06
C THR A 220 6.80 5.78 -1.36
N GLN A 221 8.04 5.35 -1.52
CA GLN A 221 8.74 5.41 -2.80
C GLN A 221 8.54 4.14 -3.62
N VAL A 222 8.05 4.30 -4.85
CA VAL A 222 7.95 3.23 -5.86
C VAL A 222 9.16 3.34 -6.79
N ILE A 223 9.98 2.30 -6.84
CA ILE A 223 11.25 2.26 -7.55
C ILE A 223 11.14 1.22 -8.67
N PRO A 224 11.09 1.62 -9.93
CA PRO A 224 11.04 0.69 -11.05
C PRO A 224 12.43 0.13 -11.36
N GLY A 225 12.52 -1.19 -11.53
CA GLY A 225 13.75 -1.87 -11.93
C GLY A 225 14.71 -2.18 -10.79
N ALA A 226 15.85 -2.74 -11.13
CA ALA A 226 16.89 -3.12 -10.19
C ALA A 226 17.72 -1.89 -9.79
N VAL A 227 17.90 -1.69 -8.49
CA VAL A 227 18.72 -0.63 -7.89
C VAL A 227 19.86 -1.22 -7.08
N GLY A 228 20.90 -0.42 -6.89
CA GLY A 228 22.06 -0.81 -6.08
C GLY A 228 21.80 -0.72 -4.58
N ILE A 229 22.64 -1.39 -3.80
CA ILE A 229 22.51 -1.40 -2.34
C ILE A 229 22.64 0.01 -1.73
N ASP A 230 23.49 0.87 -2.25
CA ASP A 230 23.68 2.21 -1.69
C ASP A 230 22.45 3.10 -1.88
N GLU A 231 21.76 2.94 -3.01
CA GLU A 231 20.49 3.64 -3.24
C GLU A 231 19.41 3.14 -2.28
N MET A 232 19.30 1.82 -2.06
CA MET A 232 18.38 1.25 -1.08
C MET A 232 18.65 1.76 0.33
N ARG A 233 19.93 1.81 0.75
CA ARG A 233 20.35 2.37 2.06
C ARG A 233 19.92 3.83 2.22
N GLN A 234 20.09 4.65 1.18
CA GLN A 234 19.68 6.06 1.21
C GLN A 234 18.15 6.20 1.39
N ILE A 235 17.38 5.41 0.66
CA ILE A 235 15.91 5.43 0.74
C ILE A 235 15.45 4.97 2.12
N ILE A 236 16.05 3.91 2.68
CA ILE A 236 15.75 3.41 4.03
C ILE A 236 16.06 4.48 5.07
N ALA A 237 17.23 5.14 4.97
CA ALA A 237 17.58 6.20 5.90
C ALA A 237 16.57 7.37 5.85
N ALA A 238 16.15 7.77 4.66
CA ALA A 238 15.12 8.80 4.47
C ALA A 238 13.77 8.35 5.08
N THR A 239 13.33 7.10 4.81
CA THR A 239 12.08 6.55 5.36
C THR A 239 12.11 6.51 6.89
N ARG A 240 13.24 6.17 7.51
CA ARG A 240 13.39 6.20 8.97
C ARG A 240 13.27 7.61 9.54
N ALA A 241 13.85 8.59 8.86
CA ALA A 241 13.77 9.99 9.28
C ALA A 241 12.35 10.57 9.18
N GLU A 242 11.52 10.05 8.29
CA GLU A 242 10.10 10.45 8.14
C GLU A 242 9.20 9.83 9.22
N ASN A 243 9.59 8.66 9.75
CA ASN A 243 8.78 7.90 10.72
C ASN A 243 9.13 8.20 12.20
N GLY A 244 10.23 8.89 12.46
CA GLY A 244 10.75 9.23 13.80
C GLY A 244 10.48 10.68 14.14
#